data_a8c71bb2c8822a03f22532dab4a16452
#
_entry.id   a8c71bb2c8822a03f22532dab4a16452
#
_cell.length_a   1.000
_cell.length_b   1.000
_cell.length_c   1.000
_cell.angle_alpha   90.00
_cell.angle_beta   90.00
_cell.angle_gamma   90.00
#
_symmetry.space_group_name_H-M   'P 1'
#
loop_
_entity.id
_entity.type
_entity.pdbx_description
1 polymer ?
#
loop_
_entity_poly.entity_id
_entity_poly.type
_entity_poly.pdbx_seq_one_letter_code
_entity_poly.pdbx_strand_id
1 'polypeptide(L)'
;MVFQSHALWTHMNVFKNLAFGLKLRRMPAAEIREKVEAVLELVGLAGYGDRMTNQLSGGQQQRVALARSLVLEPKILLLDEPFASLDQHLRERLREEVRDIQQRLGITTLFVTHGQDEALSMADRIVVMANGKTEQIGRPDVVYRDPKTPFVAGFIGTMNLVEGEVKNGQFVRSDFSFLLPIADGPATLAIRPEALDLAVSDTPKAKVHRVTDYGSHGLVDLDLADGTRLKSMVAHPDLFRTGQGVDLEPRAVAAYRNNQQIFRS
;
A
#
# COMPACT_ATOMS: atom_id res chain seq x y z
N MET A 1 7.16 20.90 -2.29
CA MET A 1 5.96 20.03 -2.32
C MET A 1 5.67 19.65 -3.75
N VAL A 2 5.37 18.37 -3.99
CA VAL A 2 4.93 17.83 -5.27
C VAL A 2 3.44 17.52 -5.12
N PHE A 3 2.63 18.04 -6.03
CA PHE A 3 1.17 17.88 -6.02
C PHE A 3 0.73 16.78 -6.98
N GLN A 4 -0.43 16.21 -6.75
CA GLN A 4 -1.07 15.18 -7.58
C GLN A 4 -1.17 15.58 -9.06
N SER A 5 -1.48 16.86 -9.35
CA SER A 5 -1.59 17.40 -10.71
C SER A 5 -0.27 17.87 -11.31
N HIS A 6 0.90 17.51 -10.69
CA HIS A 6 2.25 18.00 -11.03
C HIS A 6 2.42 19.52 -10.86
N ALA A 7 1.39 20.32 -11.07
CA ALA A 7 1.34 21.78 -10.98
C ALA A 7 2.48 22.47 -11.75
N LEU A 8 2.84 21.94 -12.93
CA LEU A 8 3.86 22.55 -13.82
C LEU A 8 3.28 23.73 -14.57
N TRP A 9 4.11 24.77 -14.76
CA TRP A 9 3.76 25.90 -15.61
C TRP A 9 3.88 25.51 -17.08
N THR A 10 2.77 25.35 -17.75
CA THR A 10 2.69 24.82 -19.13
C THR A 10 3.21 25.81 -20.19
N HIS A 11 3.25 27.10 -19.86
CA HIS A 11 3.81 28.17 -20.71
C HIS A 11 5.33 28.33 -20.57
N MET A 12 5.97 27.51 -19.75
CA MET A 12 7.42 27.50 -19.51
C MET A 12 8.02 26.16 -19.92
N ASN A 13 9.28 26.20 -20.41
CA ASN A 13 10.06 24.98 -20.60
C ASN A 13 10.52 24.38 -19.26
N VAL A 14 11.09 23.19 -19.30
CA VAL A 14 11.57 22.46 -18.13
C VAL A 14 12.56 23.30 -17.33
N PHE A 15 13.58 23.87 -17.99
CA PHE A 15 14.59 24.71 -17.33
C PHE A 15 13.95 25.86 -16.55
N LYS A 16 13.03 26.59 -17.16
CA LYS A 16 12.36 27.74 -16.52
C LYS A 16 11.50 27.31 -15.34
N ASN A 17 10.83 26.14 -15.41
CA ASN A 17 10.09 25.57 -14.30
C ASN A 17 11.00 25.31 -13.09
N LEU A 18 12.18 24.73 -13.30
CA LEU A 18 13.12 24.44 -12.22
C LEU A 18 13.82 25.70 -11.71
N ALA A 19 14.26 26.57 -12.62
CA ALA A 19 14.98 27.79 -12.30
C ALA A 19 14.16 28.84 -11.55
N PHE A 20 12.82 28.75 -11.60
CA PHE A 20 11.94 29.78 -11.04
C PHE A 20 12.20 30.07 -9.57
N GLY A 21 12.23 29.04 -8.72
CA GLY A 21 12.47 29.19 -7.29
C GLY A 21 13.88 29.72 -6.97
N LEU A 22 14.89 29.31 -7.75
CA LEU A 22 16.26 29.79 -7.60
C LEU A 22 16.39 31.28 -7.98
N LYS A 23 15.69 31.71 -9.04
CA LYS A 23 15.61 33.13 -9.41
C LYS A 23 14.97 33.98 -8.32
N LEU A 24 13.92 33.50 -7.66
CA LEU A 24 13.32 34.21 -6.52
C LEU A 24 14.29 34.37 -5.35
N ARG A 25 15.22 33.43 -5.20
CA ARG A 25 16.34 33.51 -4.23
C ARG A 25 17.48 34.41 -4.70
N ARG A 26 17.36 35.05 -5.87
CA ARG A 26 18.36 35.94 -6.47
C ARG A 26 19.72 35.25 -6.72
N MET A 27 19.69 33.96 -7.02
CA MET A 27 20.90 33.18 -7.30
C MET A 27 21.51 33.62 -8.65
N PRO A 28 22.86 33.60 -8.78
CA PRO A 28 23.53 33.93 -10.06
C PRO A 28 23.15 32.95 -11.18
N ALA A 29 23.07 33.45 -12.43
CA ALA A 29 22.59 32.63 -13.56
C ALA A 29 23.47 31.38 -13.84
N ALA A 30 24.77 31.46 -13.59
CA ALA A 30 25.69 30.33 -13.76
C ALA A 30 25.37 29.20 -12.74
N GLU A 31 25.15 29.54 -11.46
CA GLU A 31 24.78 28.59 -10.41
C GLU A 31 23.40 27.98 -10.66
N ILE A 32 22.45 28.78 -11.16
CA ILE A 32 21.11 28.27 -11.55
C ILE A 32 21.26 27.19 -12.62
N ARG A 33 22.08 27.44 -13.65
CA ARG A 33 22.31 26.46 -14.72
C ARG A 33 22.88 25.17 -14.18
N GLU A 34 23.94 25.24 -13.40
CA GLU A 34 24.61 24.09 -12.78
C GLU A 34 23.64 23.26 -11.93
N LYS A 35 22.87 23.90 -11.02
CA LYS A 35 21.90 23.21 -10.17
C LYS A 35 20.77 22.57 -10.95
N VAL A 36 20.26 23.25 -12.00
CA VAL A 36 19.20 22.71 -12.84
C VAL A 36 19.70 21.50 -13.64
N GLU A 37 20.89 21.57 -14.22
CA GLU A 37 21.48 20.46 -14.95
C GLU A 37 21.72 19.25 -14.02
N ALA A 38 22.30 19.46 -12.85
CA ALA A 38 22.54 18.42 -11.86
C ALA A 38 21.24 17.74 -11.39
N VAL A 39 20.17 18.48 -11.12
CA VAL A 39 18.92 17.88 -10.70
C VAL A 39 18.19 17.17 -11.85
N LEU A 40 18.31 17.65 -13.09
CA LEU A 40 17.79 16.95 -14.27
C LEU A 40 18.51 15.62 -14.50
N GLU A 41 19.81 15.57 -14.30
CA GLU A 41 20.58 14.32 -14.32
C GLU A 41 20.11 13.37 -13.22
N LEU A 42 19.92 13.86 -11.98
CA LEU A 42 19.45 13.09 -10.84
C LEU A 42 18.11 12.38 -11.10
N VAL A 43 17.18 13.05 -11.80
CA VAL A 43 15.86 12.48 -12.14
C VAL A 43 15.82 11.79 -13.51
N GLY A 44 16.97 11.56 -14.15
CA GLY A 44 17.06 10.85 -15.44
C GLY A 44 16.48 11.65 -16.63
N LEU A 45 16.53 12.99 -16.58
CA LEU A 45 16.05 13.88 -17.62
C LEU A 45 17.16 14.83 -18.14
N ALA A 46 18.42 14.37 -18.17
CA ALA A 46 19.52 15.12 -18.74
C ALA A 46 19.18 15.57 -20.18
N GLY A 47 19.47 16.83 -20.51
CA GLY A 47 19.19 17.41 -21.83
C GLY A 47 17.73 17.81 -22.11
N TYR A 48 16.80 17.66 -21.13
CA TYR A 48 15.39 18.04 -21.33
C TYR A 48 15.08 19.50 -21.01
N GLY A 49 16.06 20.29 -20.63
CA GLY A 49 15.88 21.68 -20.17
C GLY A 49 15.07 22.58 -21.12
N ASP A 50 15.29 22.46 -22.41
CA ASP A 50 14.63 23.30 -23.42
C ASP A 50 13.24 22.82 -23.85
N ARG A 51 12.84 21.59 -23.48
CA ARG A 51 11.53 21.05 -23.83
C ARG A 51 10.40 21.76 -23.08
N MET A 52 9.28 21.94 -23.77
CA MET A 52 8.06 22.43 -23.13
C MET A 52 7.43 21.31 -22.31
N THR A 53 6.82 21.66 -21.17
CA THR A 53 6.24 20.66 -20.27
C THR A 53 5.07 19.87 -20.87
N ASN A 54 4.35 20.45 -21.83
CA ASN A 54 3.28 19.77 -22.58
C ASN A 54 3.78 18.76 -23.63
N GLN A 55 5.08 18.73 -23.91
CA GLN A 55 5.72 17.75 -24.79
C GLN A 55 6.21 16.49 -24.03
N LEU A 56 5.99 16.46 -22.72
CA LEU A 56 6.45 15.40 -21.84
C LEU A 56 5.34 14.37 -21.57
N SER A 57 5.71 13.10 -21.43
CA SER A 57 4.81 12.09 -20.89
C SER A 57 4.46 12.37 -19.42
N GLY A 58 3.38 11.77 -18.90
CA GLY A 58 2.97 11.95 -17.50
C GLY A 58 4.08 11.64 -16.49
N GLY A 59 4.82 10.54 -16.70
CA GLY A 59 5.95 10.19 -15.86
C GLY A 59 7.13 11.18 -15.96
N GLN A 60 7.38 11.73 -17.15
CA GLN A 60 8.39 12.79 -17.31
C GLN A 60 7.95 14.10 -16.62
N GLN A 61 6.67 14.44 -16.69
CA GLN A 61 6.11 15.59 -15.96
C GLN A 61 6.25 15.42 -14.45
N GLN A 62 6.00 14.21 -13.94
CA GLN A 62 6.19 13.85 -12.54
C GLN A 62 7.64 14.05 -12.10
N ARG A 63 8.61 13.55 -12.88
CA ARG A 63 10.04 13.74 -12.60
C ARG A 63 10.45 15.22 -12.63
N VAL A 64 9.89 16.02 -13.54
CA VAL A 64 10.10 17.49 -13.56
C VAL A 64 9.51 18.16 -12.32
N ALA A 65 8.32 17.75 -11.85
CA ALA A 65 7.71 18.28 -10.63
C ALA A 65 8.55 17.93 -9.38
N LEU A 66 9.08 16.69 -9.33
CA LEU A 66 10.01 16.28 -8.29
C LEU A 66 11.30 17.10 -8.34
N ALA A 67 11.93 17.21 -9.50
CA ALA A 67 13.15 17.99 -9.74
C ALA A 67 12.97 19.47 -9.32
N ARG A 68 11.82 20.08 -9.64
CA ARG A 68 11.48 21.45 -9.23
C ARG A 68 11.47 21.64 -7.71
N SER A 69 11.05 20.61 -6.98
CA SER A 69 11.08 20.63 -5.51
C SER A 69 12.48 20.39 -4.97
N LEU A 70 13.25 19.48 -5.57
CA LEU A 70 14.60 19.09 -5.13
C LEU A 70 15.66 20.14 -5.43
N VAL A 71 15.55 20.89 -6.55
CA VAL A 71 16.53 21.91 -6.95
C VAL A 71 16.72 23.00 -5.91
N LEU A 72 15.73 23.17 -5.02
CA LEU A 72 15.77 24.12 -3.91
C LEU A 72 16.49 23.56 -2.67
N GLU A 73 16.97 22.33 -2.71
CA GLU A 73 17.63 21.62 -1.61
C GLU A 73 16.82 21.70 -0.29
N PRO A 74 15.57 21.22 -0.30
CA PRO A 74 14.69 21.35 0.86
C PRO A 74 15.13 20.40 1.98
N LYS A 75 14.90 20.78 3.24
CA LYS A 75 15.11 19.87 4.39
C LYS A 75 14.03 18.80 4.48
N ILE A 76 12.84 19.07 3.98
CA ILE A 76 11.68 18.16 4.00
C ILE A 76 11.04 18.19 2.60
N LEU A 77 10.80 17.00 2.05
CA LEU A 77 10.06 16.81 0.81
C LEU A 77 8.62 16.38 1.13
N LEU A 78 7.64 17.09 0.59
CA LEU A 78 6.22 16.77 0.73
C LEU A 78 5.71 16.25 -0.62
N LEU A 79 5.14 15.04 -0.64
CA LEU A 79 4.57 14.39 -1.81
C LEU A 79 3.09 14.10 -1.53
N ASP A 80 2.21 14.67 -2.35
CA ASP A 80 0.76 14.52 -2.22
C ASP A 80 0.23 13.72 -3.41
N GLU A 81 -0.08 12.44 -3.18
CA GLU A 81 -0.52 11.46 -4.18
C GLU A 81 0.28 11.49 -5.49
N PRO A 82 1.62 11.44 -5.44
CA PRO A 82 2.45 11.74 -6.60
C PRO A 82 2.30 10.72 -7.75
N PHE A 83 1.72 9.54 -7.51
CA PHE A 83 1.60 8.50 -8.54
C PHE A 83 0.15 8.23 -8.98
N ALA A 84 -0.84 8.96 -8.47
CA ALA A 84 -2.26 8.68 -8.69
C ALA A 84 -2.68 8.75 -10.17
N SER A 85 -2.03 9.61 -10.98
CA SER A 85 -2.37 9.81 -12.40
C SER A 85 -1.65 8.87 -13.38
N LEU A 86 -0.84 7.93 -12.88
CA LEU A 86 0.02 7.07 -13.70
C LEU A 86 -0.57 5.67 -13.88
N ASP A 87 -0.27 5.04 -15.02
CA ASP A 87 -0.53 3.62 -15.21
C ASP A 87 0.30 2.75 -14.26
N GLN A 88 -0.12 1.50 -14.04
CA GLN A 88 0.47 0.63 -13.02
C GLN A 88 1.97 0.40 -13.24
N HIS A 89 2.39 0.10 -14.47
CA HIS A 89 3.79 -0.23 -14.75
C HIS A 89 4.72 0.97 -14.55
N LEU A 90 4.27 2.15 -15.01
CA LEU A 90 5.01 3.39 -14.81
C LEU A 90 5.06 3.79 -13.33
N ARG A 91 3.97 3.54 -12.58
CA ARG A 91 3.87 3.79 -11.14
C ARG A 91 4.91 2.98 -10.36
N GLU A 92 5.03 1.68 -10.64
CA GLU A 92 6.01 0.81 -9.97
C GLU A 92 7.44 1.30 -10.17
N ARG A 93 7.83 1.57 -11.42
CA ARG A 93 9.16 2.10 -11.74
C ARG A 93 9.45 3.43 -11.07
N LEU A 94 8.51 4.38 -11.12
CA LEU A 94 8.72 5.69 -10.51
C LEU A 94 8.77 5.65 -8.98
N ARG A 95 8.06 4.71 -8.34
CA ARG A 95 8.20 4.49 -6.89
C ARG A 95 9.63 4.12 -6.52
N GLU A 96 10.20 3.13 -7.21
CA GLU A 96 11.59 2.71 -6.98
C GLU A 96 12.56 3.87 -7.18
N GLU A 97 12.44 4.60 -8.30
CA GLU A 97 13.30 5.75 -8.60
C GLU A 97 13.20 6.86 -7.54
N VAL A 98 11.97 7.20 -7.11
CA VAL A 98 11.76 8.22 -6.06
C VAL A 98 12.33 7.76 -4.72
N ARG A 99 12.19 6.47 -4.38
CA ARG A 99 12.79 5.90 -3.17
C ARG A 99 14.31 5.96 -3.21
N ASP A 100 14.92 5.61 -4.34
CA ASP A 100 16.36 5.68 -4.54
C ASP A 100 16.91 7.11 -4.41
N ILE A 101 16.21 8.07 -5.03
CA ILE A 101 16.56 9.50 -4.91
C ILE A 101 16.47 9.95 -3.44
N GLN A 102 15.40 9.59 -2.74
CA GLN A 102 15.18 9.93 -1.34
C GLN A 102 16.30 9.35 -0.44
N GLN A 103 16.66 8.09 -0.65
CA GLN A 103 17.74 7.44 0.11
C GLN A 103 19.10 8.06 -0.18
N ARG A 104 19.42 8.31 -1.47
CA ARG A 104 20.67 8.93 -1.90
C ARG A 104 20.86 10.33 -1.32
N LEU A 105 19.78 11.11 -1.24
CA LEU A 105 19.81 12.46 -0.70
C LEU A 105 19.68 12.51 0.82
N GLY A 106 19.26 11.42 1.47
CA GLY A 106 18.98 11.38 2.92
C GLY A 106 17.90 12.37 3.38
N ILE A 107 16.98 12.74 2.48
CA ILE A 107 15.98 13.77 2.75
C ILE A 107 14.76 13.20 3.48
N THR A 108 14.34 13.88 4.56
CA THR A 108 13.08 13.55 5.23
C THR A 108 11.92 13.79 4.28
N THR A 109 11.10 12.76 4.04
CA THR A 109 9.98 12.83 3.11
C THR A 109 8.67 12.50 3.83
N LEU A 110 7.67 13.36 3.68
CA LEU A 110 6.28 13.08 4.02
C LEU A 110 5.51 12.78 2.74
N PHE A 111 4.93 11.59 2.69
CA PHE A 111 4.24 11.06 1.53
C PHE A 111 2.78 10.75 1.89
N VAL A 112 1.83 11.31 1.14
CA VAL A 112 0.41 11.02 1.27
C VAL A 112 -0.02 10.17 0.09
N THR A 113 -0.70 9.07 0.35
CA THR A 113 -1.20 8.16 -0.69
C THR A 113 -2.46 7.43 -0.25
N HIS A 114 -3.28 7.03 -1.21
CA HIS A 114 -4.34 6.03 -1.05
C HIS A 114 -3.85 4.62 -1.47
N GLY A 115 -2.66 4.52 -2.05
CA GLY A 115 -2.05 3.25 -2.46
C GLY A 115 -1.42 2.52 -1.28
N GLN A 116 -2.02 1.40 -0.87
CA GLN A 116 -1.50 0.57 0.22
C GLN A 116 -0.10 0.01 -0.11
N ASP A 117 0.09 -0.47 -1.34
CA ASP A 117 1.37 -1.00 -1.82
C ASP A 117 2.46 0.08 -1.83
N GLU A 118 2.07 1.33 -2.13
CA GLU A 118 2.97 2.47 -2.07
C GLU A 118 3.43 2.72 -0.64
N ALA A 119 2.49 2.77 0.31
CA ALA A 119 2.82 2.96 1.72
C ALA A 119 3.72 1.83 2.26
N LEU A 120 3.37 0.57 1.95
CA LEU A 120 4.11 -0.60 2.43
C LEU A 120 5.52 -0.70 1.83
N SER A 121 5.72 -0.30 0.56
CA SER A 121 7.00 -0.45 -0.14
C SER A 121 7.95 0.72 0.04
N MET A 122 7.44 1.94 0.25
CA MET A 122 8.26 3.16 0.26
C MET A 122 8.53 3.72 1.65
N ALA A 123 7.63 3.53 2.61
CA ALA A 123 7.72 4.22 3.90
C ALA A 123 8.62 3.49 4.90
N ASP A 124 9.34 4.25 5.73
CA ASP A 124 9.99 3.72 6.93
C ASP A 124 9.00 3.67 8.11
N ARG A 125 7.98 4.53 8.08
CA ARG A 125 6.86 4.57 9.03
C ARG A 125 5.57 4.94 8.30
N ILE A 126 4.49 4.25 8.64
CA ILE A 126 3.14 4.49 8.13
C ILE A 126 2.30 5.10 9.25
N VAL A 127 1.50 6.10 8.89
CA VAL A 127 0.43 6.66 9.71
C VAL A 127 -0.89 6.32 9.02
N VAL A 128 -1.66 5.41 9.60
CA VAL A 128 -3.03 5.11 9.14
C VAL A 128 -3.98 6.10 9.79
N MET A 129 -4.80 6.75 8.99
CA MET A 129 -5.76 7.76 9.44
C MET A 129 -7.18 7.41 9.00
N ALA A 130 -8.15 7.67 9.86
CA ALA A 130 -9.57 7.59 9.55
C ALA A 130 -10.33 8.74 10.23
N ASN A 131 -11.27 9.36 9.53
CA ASN A 131 -12.14 10.41 10.08
C ASN A 131 -11.35 11.55 10.79
N GLY A 132 -10.19 11.93 10.23
CA GLY A 132 -9.32 12.96 10.79
C GLY A 132 -8.53 12.56 12.05
N LYS A 133 -8.57 11.28 12.44
CA LYS A 133 -7.84 10.73 13.60
C LYS A 133 -6.80 9.71 13.16
N THR A 134 -5.73 9.61 13.93
CA THR A 134 -4.73 8.57 13.74
C THR A 134 -5.22 7.26 14.37
N GLU A 135 -5.28 6.19 13.57
CA GLU A 135 -5.66 4.84 13.99
C GLU A 135 -4.43 4.03 14.44
N GLN A 136 -3.36 4.10 13.67
CA GLN A 136 -2.12 3.40 14.01
C GLN A 136 -0.91 4.11 13.39
N ILE A 137 0.21 4.08 14.10
CA ILE A 137 1.53 4.49 13.59
C ILE A 137 2.49 3.33 13.81
N GLY A 138 3.23 2.95 12.77
CA GLY A 138 4.19 1.87 12.87
C GLY A 138 5.07 1.71 11.63
N ARG A 139 6.01 0.78 11.70
CA ARG A 139 6.73 0.30 10.52
C ARG A 139 5.76 -0.44 9.61
N PRO A 140 6.02 -0.52 8.29
CA PRO A 140 5.15 -1.24 7.34
C PRO A 140 4.83 -2.68 7.78
N ASP A 141 5.85 -3.44 8.18
CA ASP A 141 5.71 -4.81 8.67
C ASP A 141 4.81 -4.92 9.90
N VAL A 142 4.90 -3.97 10.83
CA VAL A 142 4.07 -3.93 12.04
C VAL A 142 2.63 -3.57 11.70
N VAL A 143 2.41 -2.55 10.85
CA VAL A 143 1.05 -2.12 10.47
C VAL A 143 0.31 -3.23 9.71
N TYR A 144 1.03 -3.97 8.85
CA TYR A 144 0.48 -5.09 8.09
C TYR A 144 0.18 -6.32 8.95
N ARG A 145 1.17 -6.74 9.77
CA ARG A 145 1.09 -8.00 10.52
C ARG A 145 0.41 -7.87 11.88
N ASP A 146 0.45 -6.68 12.50
CA ASP A 146 -0.07 -6.41 13.83
C ASP A 146 -1.01 -5.20 13.84
N PRO A 147 -2.11 -5.23 13.05
CA PRO A 147 -3.09 -4.15 13.03
C PRO A 147 -3.82 -4.06 14.36
N LYS A 148 -3.90 -2.86 14.94
CA LYS A 148 -4.43 -2.63 16.30
C LYS A 148 -5.96 -2.56 16.34
N THR A 149 -6.60 -2.29 15.21
CA THR A 149 -8.06 -2.24 15.08
C THR A 149 -8.54 -3.04 13.87
N PRO A 150 -9.79 -3.50 13.85
CA PRO A 150 -10.39 -4.13 12.66
C PRO A 150 -10.35 -3.22 11.44
N PHE A 151 -10.45 -1.89 11.66
CA PHE A 151 -10.32 -0.91 10.59
C PHE A 151 -8.95 -1.00 9.91
N VAL A 152 -7.86 -0.93 10.68
CA VAL A 152 -6.49 -1.03 10.14
C VAL A 152 -6.29 -2.39 9.47
N ALA A 153 -6.80 -3.48 10.09
CA ALA A 153 -6.72 -4.82 9.53
C ALA A 153 -7.34 -4.93 8.13
N GLY A 154 -8.55 -4.38 7.95
CA GLY A 154 -9.25 -4.40 6.67
C GLY A 154 -8.80 -3.31 5.69
N PHE A 155 -8.21 -2.21 6.18
CA PHE A 155 -7.73 -1.13 5.35
C PHE A 155 -6.38 -1.44 4.69
N ILE A 156 -5.48 -2.15 5.36
CA ILE A 156 -4.14 -2.49 4.82
C ILE A 156 -4.13 -3.93 4.29
N GLY A 157 -4.15 -4.07 2.97
CA GLY A 157 -4.22 -5.37 2.28
C GLY A 157 -5.60 -6.05 2.40
N THR A 158 -5.69 -7.26 1.90
CA THR A 158 -6.90 -8.08 2.03
C THR A 158 -6.93 -8.76 3.41
N MET A 159 -8.10 -8.77 4.04
CA MET A 159 -8.32 -9.40 5.36
C MET A 159 -9.67 -10.10 5.38
N ASN A 160 -9.71 -11.31 5.88
CA ASN A 160 -10.95 -11.96 6.30
C ASN A 160 -11.31 -11.45 7.69
N LEU A 161 -12.38 -10.70 7.81
CA LEU A 161 -12.96 -10.28 9.08
C LEU A 161 -14.20 -11.12 9.34
N VAL A 162 -14.15 -11.96 10.37
CA VAL A 162 -15.23 -12.92 10.71
C VAL A 162 -15.78 -12.56 12.08
N GLU A 163 -17.01 -12.07 12.11
CA GLU A 163 -17.71 -11.86 13.37
C GLU A 163 -18.21 -13.20 13.92
N GLY A 164 -18.02 -13.46 15.19
CA GLY A 164 -18.45 -14.69 15.84
C GLY A 164 -18.45 -14.58 17.35
N GLU A 165 -18.52 -15.70 18.01
CA GLU A 165 -18.55 -15.77 19.47
C GLU A 165 -17.47 -16.72 20.00
N VAL A 166 -16.82 -16.34 21.09
CA VAL A 166 -15.93 -17.22 21.80
C VAL A 166 -16.68 -17.90 22.91
N LYS A 167 -16.60 -19.26 22.96
CA LYS A 167 -17.21 -20.13 23.97
C LYS A 167 -16.18 -21.19 24.40
N ASN A 168 -15.89 -21.24 25.67
CA ASN A 168 -14.94 -22.24 26.24
C ASN A 168 -13.56 -22.23 25.52
N GLY A 169 -13.05 -21.03 25.18
CA GLY A 169 -11.76 -20.91 24.52
C GLY A 169 -11.76 -21.28 23.02
N GLN A 170 -12.94 -21.36 22.39
CA GLN A 170 -13.09 -21.59 20.96
C GLN A 170 -13.89 -20.45 20.33
N PHE A 171 -13.37 -19.88 19.26
CA PHE A 171 -14.14 -19.02 18.36
C PHE A 171 -15.05 -19.88 17.49
N VAL A 172 -16.30 -19.49 17.36
CA VAL A 172 -17.30 -20.22 16.58
C VAL A 172 -18.07 -19.27 15.68
N ARG A 173 -18.14 -19.63 14.40
CA ARG A 173 -19.02 -19.01 13.40
C ARG A 173 -19.50 -20.07 12.43
N SER A 174 -20.80 -20.39 12.42
CA SER A 174 -21.34 -21.50 11.64
C SER A 174 -20.57 -22.82 11.93
N ASP A 175 -20.15 -23.52 10.89
CA ASP A 175 -19.31 -24.74 10.99
C ASP A 175 -17.82 -24.45 11.15
N PHE A 176 -17.42 -23.17 11.08
CA PHE A 176 -16.04 -22.77 11.30
C PHE A 176 -15.78 -22.56 12.78
N SER A 177 -14.82 -23.30 13.32
CA SER A 177 -14.35 -23.13 14.69
C SER A 177 -12.83 -23.12 14.74
N PHE A 178 -12.29 -22.32 15.67
CA PHE A 178 -10.85 -22.14 15.85
C PHE A 178 -10.53 -21.99 17.33
N LEU A 179 -9.47 -22.66 17.81
CA LEU A 179 -8.99 -22.51 19.18
C LEU A 179 -8.51 -21.10 19.43
N LEU A 180 -9.18 -20.38 20.32
CA LEU A 180 -8.90 -18.99 20.66
C LEU A 180 -8.97 -18.82 22.18
N PRO A 181 -7.85 -18.95 22.91
CA PRO A 181 -7.83 -19.00 24.37
C PRO A 181 -8.01 -17.63 25.00
N ILE A 182 -9.15 -17.02 24.79
CA ILE A 182 -9.57 -15.74 25.39
C ILE A 182 -10.91 -15.89 26.09
N ALA A 183 -11.29 -14.89 26.88
CA ALA A 183 -12.56 -14.87 27.59
C ALA A 183 -13.77 -14.96 26.63
N ASP A 184 -14.81 -15.66 27.06
CA ASP A 184 -16.06 -15.85 26.31
C ASP A 184 -16.70 -14.52 25.94
N GLY A 185 -17.47 -14.53 24.84
CA GLY A 185 -18.23 -13.40 24.32
C GLY A 185 -17.95 -13.06 22.86
N PRO A 186 -18.59 -12.01 22.33
CA PRO A 186 -18.45 -11.65 20.92
C PRO A 186 -17.01 -11.23 20.58
N ALA A 187 -16.56 -11.63 19.40
CA ALA A 187 -15.24 -11.29 18.88
C ALA A 187 -15.27 -11.20 17.34
N THR A 188 -14.42 -10.37 16.78
CA THR A 188 -14.11 -10.35 15.34
C THR A 188 -12.76 -11.02 15.15
N LEU A 189 -12.73 -12.14 14.43
CA LEU A 189 -11.50 -12.82 14.02
C LEU A 189 -11.00 -12.22 12.71
N ALA A 190 -9.72 -11.91 12.64
CA ALA A 190 -9.06 -11.41 11.45
C ALA A 190 -7.99 -12.40 10.98
N ILE A 191 -8.11 -12.84 9.72
CA ILE A 191 -7.24 -13.82 9.10
C ILE A 191 -6.77 -13.29 7.75
N ARG A 192 -5.46 -13.20 7.54
CA ARG A 192 -4.91 -12.90 6.22
C ARG A 192 -5.18 -14.05 5.25
N PRO A 193 -5.47 -13.79 3.95
CA PRO A 193 -5.64 -14.87 2.97
C PRO A 193 -4.45 -15.82 2.90
N GLU A 194 -3.24 -15.30 3.00
CA GLU A 194 -2.00 -16.08 3.02
C GLU A 194 -1.78 -16.89 4.32
N ALA A 195 -2.55 -16.60 5.36
CA ALA A 195 -2.52 -17.31 6.63
C ALA A 195 -3.71 -18.27 6.83
N LEU A 196 -4.51 -18.50 5.79
CA LEU A 196 -5.62 -19.45 5.80
C LEU A 196 -5.31 -20.60 4.87
N ASP A 197 -4.89 -21.74 5.40
CA ASP A 197 -4.64 -22.95 4.63
C ASP A 197 -5.95 -23.69 4.31
N LEU A 198 -5.94 -24.37 3.18
CA LEU A 198 -7.07 -25.17 2.68
C LEU A 198 -6.66 -26.61 2.50
N ALA A 199 -7.53 -27.53 2.90
CA ALA A 199 -7.42 -28.94 2.58
C ALA A 199 -8.74 -29.45 1.99
N VAL A 200 -8.67 -30.26 0.93
CA VAL A 200 -9.86 -30.93 0.39
C VAL A 200 -10.42 -31.88 1.42
N SER A 201 -11.74 -31.88 1.64
CA SER A 201 -12.37 -32.60 2.73
C SER A 201 -13.69 -33.21 2.30
N ASP A 202 -13.96 -34.44 2.83
CA ASP A 202 -15.24 -35.12 2.70
C ASP A 202 -16.29 -34.62 3.71
N THR A 203 -15.83 -33.92 4.77
CA THR A 203 -16.68 -33.25 5.78
C THR A 203 -16.36 -31.77 5.84
N PRO A 204 -16.64 -31.02 4.73
CA PRO A 204 -16.09 -29.69 4.53
C PRO A 204 -16.74 -28.65 5.44
N LYS A 205 -15.93 -27.70 5.94
CA LYS A 205 -16.39 -26.51 6.65
C LYS A 205 -16.73 -25.34 5.73
N ALA A 206 -16.22 -25.38 4.49
CA ALA A 206 -16.51 -24.38 3.47
C ALA A 206 -16.59 -25.00 2.08
N LYS A 207 -17.18 -24.26 1.13
CA LYS A 207 -17.19 -24.62 -0.29
C LYS A 207 -16.41 -23.57 -1.10
N VAL A 208 -15.64 -24.05 -2.07
CA VAL A 208 -14.97 -23.18 -3.02
C VAL A 208 -16.01 -22.48 -3.88
N HIS A 209 -16.10 -21.17 -3.77
CA HIS A 209 -16.96 -20.33 -4.60
C HIS A 209 -16.31 -20.04 -5.96
N ARG A 210 -15.04 -19.64 -5.95
CA ARG A 210 -14.27 -19.29 -7.14
C ARG A 210 -12.78 -19.47 -6.92
N VAL A 211 -12.07 -19.87 -7.95
CA VAL A 211 -10.60 -19.88 -7.98
C VAL A 211 -10.14 -18.87 -9.03
N THR A 212 -9.25 -17.98 -8.65
CA THR A 212 -8.59 -17.03 -9.56
C THR A 212 -7.11 -17.31 -9.55
N ASP A 213 -6.55 -17.68 -10.70
CA ASP A 213 -5.12 -17.91 -10.88
C ASP A 213 -4.44 -16.64 -11.37
N TYR A 214 -3.42 -16.18 -10.63
CA TYR A 214 -2.58 -15.03 -10.98
C TYR A 214 -1.20 -15.46 -11.54
N GLY A 215 -1.00 -16.73 -11.80
CA GLY A 215 0.26 -17.31 -12.29
C GLY A 215 1.28 -17.57 -11.19
N SER A 216 1.56 -16.62 -10.32
CA SER A 216 2.48 -16.80 -9.17
C SER A 216 1.80 -17.39 -7.94
N HIS A 217 0.49 -17.24 -7.82
CA HIS A 217 -0.37 -17.75 -6.73
C HIS A 217 -1.82 -17.78 -7.20
N GLY A 218 -2.67 -18.46 -6.44
CA GLY A 218 -4.11 -18.42 -6.61
C GLY A 218 -4.81 -17.72 -5.45
N LEU A 219 -5.97 -17.11 -5.74
CA LEU A 219 -6.90 -16.64 -4.73
C LEU A 219 -8.16 -17.48 -4.80
N VAL A 220 -8.50 -18.15 -3.69
CA VAL A 220 -9.69 -18.98 -3.56
C VAL A 220 -10.71 -18.24 -2.72
N ASP A 221 -11.84 -17.88 -3.32
CA ASP A 221 -13.02 -17.38 -2.60
C ASP A 221 -13.80 -18.59 -2.05
N LEU A 222 -14.21 -18.52 -0.80
CA LEU A 222 -14.85 -19.60 -0.04
C LEU A 222 -16.17 -19.12 0.54
N ASP A 223 -17.20 -19.94 0.52
CA ASP A 223 -18.47 -19.69 1.18
C ASP A 223 -18.60 -20.65 2.40
N LEU A 224 -18.83 -20.10 3.59
CA LEU A 224 -19.29 -20.86 4.76
C LEU A 224 -20.78 -21.19 4.63
N ALA A 225 -21.29 -22.11 5.45
CA ALA A 225 -22.71 -22.52 5.40
C ALA A 225 -23.70 -21.39 5.66
N ASP A 226 -23.31 -20.34 6.40
CA ASP A 226 -24.14 -19.16 6.69
C ASP A 226 -24.00 -18.05 5.62
N GLY A 227 -23.27 -18.30 4.54
CA GLY A 227 -23.01 -17.33 3.45
C GLY A 227 -21.86 -16.35 3.73
N THR A 228 -21.17 -16.49 4.87
CA THR A 228 -19.95 -15.71 5.12
C THR A 228 -18.90 -16.08 4.09
N ARG A 229 -18.30 -15.07 3.46
CA ARG A 229 -17.28 -15.24 2.43
C ARG A 229 -15.89 -15.01 2.97
N LEU A 230 -14.98 -15.96 2.70
CA LEU A 230 -13.57 -15.89 3.05
C LEU A 230 -12.71 -15.96 1.79
N LYS A 231 -11.44 -15.59 1.94
CA LYS A 231 -10.42 -15.68 0.90
C LYS A 231 -9.20 -16.42 1.44
N SER A 232 -8.65 -17.32 0.65
CA SER A 232 -7.37 -17.95 0.91
C SER A 232 -6.44 -17.73 -0.27
N MET A 233 -5.18 -17.44 0.01
CA MET A 233 -4.11 -17.37 -0.99
C MET A 233 -3.36 -18.70 -0.99
N VAL A 234 -3.34 -19.35 -2.15
CA VAL A 234 -2.75 -20.69 -2.32
C VAL A 234 -1.63 -20.68 -3.36
N ALA A 235 -0.60 -21.49 -3.15
CA ALA A 235 0.49 -21.62 -4.11
C ALA A 235 0.09 -22.42 -5.36
N HIS A 236 -0.85 -23.38 -5.19
CA HIS A 236 -1.30 -24.32 -6.22
C HIS A 236 -2.81 -24.21 -6.44
N PRO A 237 -3.28 -23.22 -7.23
CA PRO A 237 -4.71 -23.01 -7.48
C PRO A 237 -5.36 -24.18 -8.28
N ASP A 238 -4.58 -24.92 -9.04
CA ASP A 238 -4.97 -26.10 -9.82
C ASP A 238 -5.52 -27.27 -8.97
N LEU A 239 -5.21 -27.28 -7.66
CA LEU A 239 -5.74 -28.27 -6.70
C LEU A 239 -7.20 -28.00 -6.31
N PHE A 240 -7.75 -26.83 -6.61
CA PHE A 240 -9.08 -26.41 -6.16
C PHE A 240 -10.03 -26.17 -7.34
N ARG A 241 -11.32 -26.53 -7.16
CA ARG A 241 -12.37 -26.34 -8.15
C ARG A 241 -13.63 -25.76 -7.52
N THR A 242 -14.35 -24.93 -8.27
CA THR A 242 -15.65 -24.39 -7.85
C THR A 242 -16.59 -25.52 -7.40
N GLY A 243 -17.24 -25.34 -6.27
CA GLY A 243 -18.15 -26.29 -5.65
C GLY A 243 -17.47 -27.36 -4.78
N GLN A 244 -16.13 -27.44 -4.78
CA GLN A 244 -15.38 -28.40 -3.98
C GLN A 244 -15.47 -28.07 -2.48
N GLY A 245 -15.63 -29.09 -1.66
CA GLY A 245 -15.60 -28.97 -0.21
C GLY A 245 -14.17 -28.88 0.33
N VAL A 246 -13.95 -27.98 1.28
CA VAL A 246 -12.64 -27.79 1.91
C VAL A 246 -12.75 -27.56 3.41
N ASP A 247 -11.73 -28.01 4.15
CA ASP A 247 -11.46 -27.60 5.52
C ASP A 247 -10.58 -26.37 5.55
N LEU A 248 -10.69 -25.60 6.63
CA LEU A 248 -10.01 -24.33 6.84
C LEU A 248 -9.10 -24.45 8.06
N GLU A 249 -7.81 -24.10 7.88
CA GLU A 249 -6.82 -24.10 8.95
C GLU A 249 -6.10 -22.74 9.01
N PRO A 250 -6.52 -21.85 9.92
CA PRO A 250 -5.80 -20.59 10.14
C PRO A 250 -4.45 -20.85 10.83
N ARG A 251 -3.35 -20.38 10.22
CA ARG A 251 -2.00 -20.44 10.80
C ARG A 251 -1.68 -19.26 11.71
N ALA A 252 -2.26 -18.11 11.42
CA ALA A 252 -2.09 -16.89 12.20
C ALA A 252 -3.39 -16.10 12.21
N VAL A 253 -3.77 -15.63 13.37
CA VAL A 253 -5.01 -14.86 13.57
C VAL A 253 -4.78 -13.68 14.51
N ALA A 254 -5.59 -12.63 14.33
CA ALA A 254 -5.82 -11.62 15.36
C ALA A 254 -7.31 -11.63 15.75
N ALA A 255 -7.61 -11.31 16.99
CA ALA A 255 -8.98 -11.18 17.44
C ALA A 255 -9.21 -9.81 18.09
N TYR A 256 -10.39 -9.26 17.83
CA TYR A 256 -10.78 -7.93 18.29
C TYR A 256 -12.09 -7.99 19.08
N ARG A 257 -12.20 -7.11 20.08
CA ARG A 257 -13.41 -6.83 20.82
C ARG A 257 -13.50 -5.34 21.10
N ASN A 258 -14.66 -4.72 20.88
CA ASN A 258 -14.85 -3.28 21.09
C ASN A 258 -13.76 -2.43 20.37
N ASN A 259 -13.45 -2.78 19.13
CA ASN A 259 -12.43 -2.10 18.32
C ASN A 259 -10.99 -2.19 18.84
N GLN A 260 -10.71 -3.07 19.79
CA GLN A 260 -9.37 -3.29 20.35
C GLN A 260 -8.90 -4.71 20.11
N GLN A 261 -7.62 -4.86 19.79
CA GLN A 261 -6.99 -6.15 19.66
C GLN A 261 -6.89 -6.83 21.05
N ILE A 262 -7.44 -8.03 21.15
CA ILE A 262 -7.45 -8.81 22.41
C ILE A 262 -6.62 -10.09 22.31
N PHE A 263 -6.24 -10.50 21.10
CA PHE A 263 -5.43 -11.69 20.83
C PHE A 263 -4.68 -11.57 19.51
N ARG A 264 -3.53 -12.24 19.46
CA ARG A 264 -2.76 -12.51 18.24
C ARG A 264 -1.96 -13.79 18.43
N SER A 265 -1.99 -14.69 17.42
CA SER A 265 -1.11 -15.85 17.32
C SER A 265 0.04 -15.62 16.34
#